data_fbb584c45208cb410773e5163d89d818
#
_entry.id   fbb584c45208cb410773e5163d89d818
#
_cell.length_a   1.000
_cell.length_b   1.000
_cell.length_c   1.000
_cell.angle_alpha   90.00
_cell.angle_beta   90.00
_cell.angle_gamma   90.00
#
_symmetry.space_group_name_H-M   'P 1'
#
loop_
_entity.id
_entity.type
_entity.pdbx_description
1 polymer ?
#
loop_
_entity_poly.entity_id
_entity_poly.type
_entity_poly.pdbx_seq_one_letter_code
_entity_poly.pdbx_strand_id
1 'polypeptide(L)'
;MITLDRFHHQQFCLEALQEIRIGHRRESMTKAANARDGFGAMIKDLAESGKPLVDAEGNPIRSDAAYHPERLKNNETKDKLFIRSRYLLMVSPEKWTASQRERAEILFELYPDIEKAYSLTHSLRMIFAQKCDKEAGRRSIKK
;
A
#
# COMPACT_ATOMS: atom_id res chain seq x y z
N MET A 1 16.62 17.15 26.28
CA MET A 1 16.77 16.56 24.93
C MET A 1 15.76 15.50 24.58
N ILE A 2 14.80 15.33 25.48
CA ILE A 2 13.66 14.42 25.31
C ILE A 2 12.81 14.80 24.08
N THR A 3 12.76 16.09 23.73
CA THR A 3 11.95 16.60 22.62
C THR A 3 12.48 16.17 21.24
N LEU A 4 13.81 16.16 21.08
CA LEU A 4 14.45 15.68 19.84
C LEU A 4 14.22 14.19 19.64
N ASP A 5 14.24 13.40 20.72
CA ASP A 5 14.05 11.95 20.66
C ASP A 5 12.64 11.59 20.19
N ARG A 6 11.61 12.36 20.58
CA ARG A 6 10.23 12.12 20.11
C ARG A 6 10.10 12.27 18.61
N PHE A 7 10.62 13.35 18.04
CA PHE A 7 10.59 13.57 16.60
C PHE A 7 11.37 12.51 15.85
N HIS A 8 12.54 12.16 16.37
CA HIS A 8 13.36 11.09 15.78
C HIS A 8 12.66 9.75 15.80
N HIS A 9 12.06 9.35 16.92
CA HIS A 9 11.34 8.08 17.03
C HIS A 9 10.15 8.04 16.09
N GLN A 10 9.36 9.10 16.00
CA GLN A 10 8.23 9.16 15.09
C GLN A 10 8.69 9.13 13.64
N GLN A 11 9.76 9.83 13.31
CA GLN A 11 10.34 9.82 11.97
C GLN A 11 10.85 8.43 11.61
N PHE A 12 11.55 7.75 12.51
CA PHE A 12 12.00 6.37 12.29
C PHE A 12 10.84 5.42 12.05
N CYS A 13 9.77 5.55 12.82
CA CYS A 13 8.56 4.72 12.63
C CYS A 13 7.92 4.96 11.26
N LEU A 14 7.82 6.22 10.83
CA LEU A 14 7.30 6.57 9.52
C LEU A 14 8.20 6.05 8.40
N GLU A 15 9.50 6.17 8.54
CA GLU A 15 10.47 5.66 7.58
C GLU A 15 10.39 4.14 7.47
N ALA A 16 10.33 3.44 8.62
CA ALA A 16 10.18 1.99 8.66
C ALA A 16 8.88 1.54 7.99
N LEU A 17 7.78 2.24 8.25
CA LEU A 17 6.50 1.99 7.61
C LEU A 17 6.57 2.15 6.10
N GLN A 18 7.22 3.21 5.62
CA GLN A 18 7.42 3.43 4.19
C GLN A 18 8.32 2.37 3.56
N GLU A 19 9.35 1.91 4.27
CA GLU A 19 10.22 0.82 3.80
C GLU A 19 9.45 -0.48 3.63
N ILE A 20 8.56 -0.82 4.57
CA ILE A 20 7.70 -2.00 4.48
C ILE A 20 6.81 -1.89 3.23
N ARG A 21 6.19 -0.73 3.03
CA ARG A 21 5.36 -0.47 1.83
C ARG A 21 6.16 -0.63 0.54
N ILE A 22 7.35 -0.05 0.48
CA ILE A 22 8.23 -0.12 -0.69
C ILE A 22 8.67 -1.56 -0.94
N GLY A 23 8.99 -2.31 0.11
CA GLY A 23 9.34 -3.73 0.00
C GLY A 23 8.23 -4.56 -0.63
N HIS A 24 7.00 -4.39 -0.17
CA HIS A 24 5.83 -5.06 -0.75
C HIS A 24 5.56 -4.62 -2.18
N ARG A 25 5.75 -3.33 -2.47
CA ARG A 25 5.60 -2.82 -3.84
C ARG A 25 6.60 -3.48 -4.79
N ARG A 26 7.86 -3.56 -4.40
CA ARG A 26 8.90 -4.22 -5.22
C ARG A 26 8.58 -5.68 -5.47
N GLU A 27 8.16 -6.39 -4.43
CA GLU A 27 7.75 -7.79 -4.54
C GLU A 27 6.56 -7.94 -5.48
N SER A 28 5.55 -7.09 -5.35
CA SER A 28 4.38 -7.07 -6.22
C SER A 28 4.74 -6.76 -7.68
N MET A 29 5.66 -5.82 -7.90
CA MET A 29 6.15 -5.50 -9.25
C MET A 29 6.89 -6.67 -9.89
N THR A 30 7.70 -7.40 -9.12
CA THR A 30 8.39 -8.61 -9.60
C THR A 30 7.39 -9.69 -9.99
N LYS A 31 6.39 -9.93 -9.15
CA LYS A 31 5.33 -10.91 -9.45
C LYS A 31 4.54 -10.51 -10.69
N ALA A 32 4.22 -9.22 -10.83
CA ALA A 32 3.49 -8.71 -11.99
C ALA A 32 4.30 -8.84 -13.28
N ALA A 33 5.61 -8.56 -13.23
CA ALA A 33 6.51 -8.74 -14.37
C ALA A 33 6.59 -10.21 -14.78
N ASN A 34 6.74 -11.11 -13.82
CA ASN A 34 6.78 -12.56 -14.08
C ASN A 34 5.45 -13.07 -14.67
N ALA A 35 4.32 -12.58 -14.16
CA ALA A 35 3.00 -12.95 -14.69
C ALA A 35 2.81 -12.46 -16.12
N ARG A 36 3.25 -11.23 -16.43
CA ARG A 36 3.20 -10.66 -17.77
C ARG A 36 4.07 -11.46 -18.75
N ASP A 37 5.29 -11.80 -18.34
CA ASP A 37 6.22 -12.58 -19.17
C ASP A 37 5.68 -13.99 -19.40
N GLY A 38 5.12 -14.62 -18.37
CA GLY A 38 4.47 -15.93 -18.46
C GLY A 38 3.27 -15.90 -19.39
N PHE A 39 2.46 -14.86 -19.34
CA PHE A 39 1.33 -14.68 -20.25
C PHE A 39 1.80 -14.55 -21.71
N GLY A 40 2.83 -13.73 -21.94
CA GLY A 40 3.42 -13.56 -23.28
C GLY A 40 3.98 -14.87 -23.84
N ALA A 41 4.68 -15.64 -23.00
CA ALA A 41 5.21 -16.95 -23.39
C ALA A 41 4.08 -17.94 -23.73
N MET A 42 3.01 -17.95 -22.93
CA MET A 42 1.84 -18.78 -23.15
C MET A 42 1.16 -18.46 -24.49
N ILE A 43 0.95 -17.18 -24.78
CA ILE A 43 0.35 -16.73 -26.04
C ILE A 43 1.21 -17.16 -27.23
N LYS A 44 2.52 -17.00 -27.12
CA LYS A 44 3.46 -17.39 -28.17
C LYS A 44 3.43 -18.89 -28.44
N ASP A 45 3.46 -19.70 -27.38
CA ASP A 45 3.41 -21.17 -27.51
C ASP A 45 2.11 -21.63 -28.13
N LEU A 46 0.98 -21.06 -27.74
CA LEU A 46 -0.33 -21.39 -28.31
C LEU A 46 -0.41 -20.99 -29.79
N ALA A 47 0.13 -19.84 -30.15
CA ALA A 47 0.19 -19.39 -31.54
C ALA A 47 1.04 -20.33 -32.41
N GLU A 48 2.19 -20.78 -31.89
CA GLU A 48 3.09 -21.73 -32.59
C GLU A 48 2.51 -23.13 -32.70
N SER A 49 1.70 -23.57 -31.74
CA SER A 49 1.10 -24.88 -31.73
C SER A 49 -0.10 -25.05 -32.68
N GLY A 50 -0.61 -23.94 -33.23
CA GLY A 50 -1.77 -23.93 -34.12
C GLY A 50 -3.10 -24.25 -33.44
N LYS A 51 -3.12 -24.33 -32.09
CA LYS A 51 -4.34 -24.54 -31.32
C LYS A 51 -5.14 -23.24 -31.23
N PRO A 52 -6.50 -23.31 -31.16
CA PRO A 52 -7.28 -22.12 -30.99
C PRO A 52 -6.95 -21.45 -29.64
N LEU A 53 -6.71 -20.13 -29.69
CA LEU A 53 -6.45 -19.33 -28.53
C LEU A 53 -7.79 -18.99 -27.88
N VAL A 54 -8.12 -19.67 -26.79
CA VAL A 54 -9.32 -19.40 -26.01
C VAL A 54 -8.95 -19.19 -24.54
N ASP A 55 -9.68 -18.29 -23.88
CA ASP A 55 -9.54 -18.09 -22.43
C ASP A 55 -10.29 -19.19 -21.65
N ALA A 56 -10.27 -19.09 -20.32
CA ALA A 56 -10.94 -20.05 -19.44
C ALA A 56 -12.46 -20.10 -19.65
N GLU A 57 -13.05 -19.07 -20.25
CA GLU A 57 -14.47 -18.95 -20.54
C GLU A 57 -14.83 -19.35 -21.97
N GLY A 58 -13.84 -19.76 -22.75
CA GLY A 58 -14.02 -20.19 -24.12
C GLY A 58 -14.04 -19.08 -25.17
N ASN A 59 -13.73 -17.84 -24.78
CA ASN A 59 -13.66 -16.71 -25.69
C ASN A 59 -12.34 -16.69 -26.46
N PRO A 60 -12.34 -16.33 -27.77
CA PRO A 60 -11.12 -16.29 -28.53
C PRO A 60 -10.17 -15.19 -28.04
N ILE A 61 -8.89 -15.55 -27.84
CA ILE A 61 -7.83 -14.63 -27.47
C ILE A 61 -7.03 -14.29 -28.74
N ARG A 62 -6.79 -13.01 -28.96
CA ARG A 62 -5.95 -12.57 -30.10
C ARG A 62 -4.48 -12.82 -29.76
N SER A 63 -3.69 -13.18 -30.77
CA SER A 63 -2.24 -13.40 -30.59
C SER A 63 -1.47 -12.15 -30.17
N ASP A 64 -2.07 -10.97 -30.36
CA ASP A 64 -1.53 -9.67 -29.95
C ASP A 64 -2.20 -9.15 -28.67
N ALA A 65 -2.92 -10.00 -27.93
CA ALA A 65 -3.61 -9.60 -26.71
C ALA A 65 -2.64 -9.02 -25.68
N ALA A 66 -2.99 -7.88 -25.10
CA ALA A 66 -2.23 -7.26 -24.04
C ALA A 66 -2.54 -7.94 -22.69
N TYR A 67 -1.51 -8.06 -21.85
CA TYR A 67 -1.69 -8.52 -20.48
C TYR A 67 -2.41 -7.44 -19.66
N HIS A 68 -3.47 -7.85 -18.96
CA HIS A 68 -4.19 -6.99 -18.04
C HIS A 68 -3.94 -7.46 -16.61
N PRO A 69 -3.31 -6.64 -15.75
CA PRO A 69 -3.09 -7.01 -14.36
C PRO A 69 -4.42 -7.10 -13.59
N GLU A 70 -4.41 -7.95 -12.56
CA GLU A 70 -5.55 -8.12 -11.68
C GLU A 70 -5.94 -6.81 -11.01
N ARG A 71 -7.24 -6.57 -10.88
CA ARG A 71 -7.77 -5.38 -10.23
C ARG A 71 -8.32 -5.70 -8.85
N LEU A 72 -8.12 -4.77 -7.92
CA LEU A 72 -8.60 -4.85 -6.56
C LEU A 72 -10.07 -4.40 -6.49
N LYS A 73 -10.66 -4.50 -5.29
CA LYS A 73 -12.06 -4.15 -5.05
C LYS A 73 -12.42 -2.73 -5.49
N ASN A 74 -11.48 -1.78 -5.38
CA ASN A 74 -11.66 -0.40 -5.81
C ASN A 74 -11.27 -0.15 -7.28
N ASN A 75 -11.10 -1.21 -8.05
CA ASN A 75 -10.72 -1.18 -9.46
C ASN A 75 -9.29 -0.64 -9.73
N GLU A 76 -8.46 -0.50 -8.71
CA GLU A 76 -7.05 -0.14 -8.84
C GLU A 76 -6.18 -1.39 -9.00
N THR A 77 -5.01 -1.24 -9.63
CA THR A 77 -3.97 -2.28 -9.63
C THR A 77 -3.21 -2.21 -8.31
N LYS A 78 -2.50 -3.29 -7.94
CA LYS A 78 -1.66 -3.30 -6.75
C LYS A 78 -0.58 -2.22 -6.79
N ASP A 79 0.01 -1.97 -7.95
CA ASP A 79 1.02 -0.93 -8.09
C ASP A 79 0.46 0.46 -7.74
N LYS A 80 -0.72 0.78 -8.27
CA LYS A 80 -1.39 2.04 -7.94
C LYS A 80 -1.80 2.13 -6.47
N LEU A 81 -2.22 1.01 -5.88
CA LEU A 81 -2.51 0.94 -4.46
C LEU A 81 -1.30 1.37 -3.64
N PHE A 82 -0.12 0.82 -3.92
CA PHE A 82 1.10 1.16 -3.19
C PHE A 82 1.52 2.61 -3.41
N ILE A 83 1.48 3.09 -4.64
CA ILE A 83 1.87 4.48 -4.97
C ILE A 83 0.98 5.47 -4.21
N ARG A 84 -0.34 5.26 -4.28
CA ARG A 84 -1.33 6.16 -3.69
C ARG A 84 -1.44 6.04 -2.18
N SER A 85 -0.95 4.95 -1.60
CA SER A 85 -0.96 4.72 -0.16
C SER A 85 0.12 5.50 0.59
N ARG A 86 1.13 6.03 -0.09
CA ARG A 86 2.24 6.73 0.54
C ARG A 86 1.77 7.81 1.52
N TYR A 87 0.88 8.68 1.07
CA TYR A 87 0.43 9.82 1.88
C TYR A 87 -0.58 9.44 2.96
N LEU A 88 -1.49 8.50 2.68
CA LEU A 88 -2.47 8.09 3.68
C LEU A 88 -1.81 7.44 4.90
N LEU A 89 -0.68 6.77 4.72
CA LEU A 89 0.08 6.17 5.82
C LEU A 89 0.83 7.21 6.67
N MET A 90 0.97 8.44 6.18
CA MET A 90 1.64 9.53 6.90
C MET A 90 0.69 10.35 7.76
N VAL A 91 -0.61 10.18 7.63
CA VAL A 91 -1.61 10.99 8.33
C VAL A 91 -2.52 10.12 9.19
N SER A 92 -3.19 10.75 10.15
CA SER A 92 -4.15 10.09 11.03
C SER A 92 -5.41 9.65 10.25
N PRO A 93 -6.09 8.57 10.68
CA PRO A 93 -7.28 8.08 9.97
C PRO A 93 -8.41 9.10 9.85
N GLU A 94 -8.50 10.01 10.80
CA GLU A 94 -9.51 11.09 10.81
C GLU A 94 -9.37 12.04 9.62
N LYS A 95 -8.15 12.15 9.09
CA LYS A 95 -7.83 13.04 7.97
C LYS A 95 -7.97 12.38 6.61
N TRP A 96 -8.28 11.09 6.58
CA TRP A 96 -8.44 10.37 5.31
C TRP A 96 -9.70 10.81 4.57
N THR A 97 -9.57 10.97 3.26
CA THR A 97 -10.73 11.09 2.37
C THR A 97 -11.44 9.73 2.27
N ALA A 98 -12.64 9.71 1.71
CA ALA A 98 -13.40 8.47 1.51
C ALA A 98 -12.61 7.46 0.66
N SER A 99 -11.97 7.93 -0.41
CA SER A 99 -11.15 7.07 -1.28
C SER A 99 -9.88 6.56 -0.58
N GLN A 100 -9.26 7.38 0.26
CA GLN A 100 -8.11 6.96 1.06
C GLN A 100 -8.49 5.91 2.10
N ARG A 101 -9.64 6.05 2.73
CA ARG A 101 -10.16 5.07 3.69
C ARG A 101 -10.41 3.72 3.03
N GLU A 102 -11.05 3.72 1.88
CA GLU A 102 -11.28 2.49 1.10
C GLU A 102 -9.96 1.82 0.72
N ARG A 103 -9.02 2.61 0.25
CA ARG A 103 -7.69 2.12 -0.13
C ARG A 103 -6.93 1.55 1.07
N ALA A 104 -7.01 2.21 2.23
CA ALA A 104 -6.39 1.75 3.47
C ALA A 104 -6.98 0.40 3.92
N GLU A 105 -8.28 0.23 3.85
CA GLU A 105 -8.96 -1.02 4.17
C GLU A 105 -8.46 -2.18 3.30
N ILE A 106 -8.34 -1.95 2.00
CA ILE A 106 -7.83 -2.95 1.06
C ILE A 106 -6.36 -3.27 1.36
N LEU A 107 -5.55 -2.24 1.56
CA LEU A 107 -4.11 -2.38 1.86
C LEU A 107 -3.89 -3.20 3.13
N PHE A 108 -4.61 -2.90 4.19
CA PHE A 108 -4.47 -3.56 5.49
C PHE A 108 -4.99 -4.99 5.48
N GLU A 109 -6.03 -5.27 4.70
CA GLU A 109 -6.52 -6.64 4.49
C GLU A 109 -5.47 -7.51 3.78
N LEU A 110 -4.83 -6.96 2.76
CA LEU A 110 -3.82 -7.68 1.99
C LEU A 110 -2.46 -7.78 2.71
N TYR A 111 -2.12 -6.77 3.48
CA TYR A 111 -0.81 -6.66 4.14
C TYR A 111 -0.99 -6.30 5.62
N PRO A 112 -1.29 -7.29 6.47
CA PRO A 112 -1.48 -7.05 7.91
C PRO A 112 -0.26 -6.47 8.62
N ASP A 113 0.94 -6.71 8.12
CA ASP A 113 2.18 -6.12 8.65
C ASP A 113 2.22 -4.60 8.48
N ILE A 114 1.68 -4.09 7.37
CA ILE A 114 1.54 -2.64 7.14
C ILE A 114 0.52 -2.05 8.14
N GLU A 115 -0.61 -2.72 8.35
CA GLU A 115 -1.61 -2.31 9.33
C GLU A 115 -1.01 -2.21 10.72
N LYS A 116 -0.26 -3.22 11.13
CA LYS A 116 0.38 -3.29 12.44
C LYS A 116 1.39 -2.16 12.62
N ALA A 117 2.24 -1.94 11.64
CA ALA A 117 3.22 -0.85 11.66
C ALA A 117 2.55 0.53 11.66
N TYR A 118 1.49 0.70 10.89
CA TYR A 118 0.70 1.92 10.87
C TYR A 118 0.02 2.19 12.22
N SER A 119 -0.59 1.18 12.83
CA SER A 119 -1.24 1.28 14.13
C SER A 119 -0.25 1.69 15.22
N LEU A 120 0.95 1.12 15.20
CA LEU A 120 2.03 1.48 16.13
C LEU A 120 2.44 2.95 15.95
N THR A 121 2.65 3.37 14.71
CA THR A 121 3.02 4.76 14.39
C THR A 121 1.92 5.73 14.84
N HIS A 122 0.67 5.40 14.61
CA HIS A 122 -0.47 6.20 15.02
C HIS A 122 -0.57 6.28 16.55
N SER A 123 -0.36 5.18 17.25
CA SER A 123 -0.36 5.14 18.72
C SER A 123 0.71 6.06 19.31
N LEU A 124 1.91 6.05 18.73
CA LEU A 124 2.99 6.97 19.15
C LEU A 124 2.62 8.43 18.92
N ARG A 125 1.98 8.72 17.78
CA ARG A 125 1.51 10.08 17.45
C ARG A 125 0.50 10.57 18.49
N MET A 126 -0.44 9.71 18.90
CA MET A 126 -1.45 10.03 19.91
C MET A 126 -0.82 10.25 21.29
N ILE A 127 0.15 9.44 21.67
CA ILE A 127 0.87 9.60 22.95
C ILE A 127 1.61 10.94 22.98
N PHE A 128 2.29 11.30 21.91
CA PHE A 128 3.02 12.56 21.84
C PHE A 128 2.06 13.77 21.84
N ALA A 129 0.93 13.68 21.17
CA ALA A 129 -0.09 14.73 21.17
C ALA A 129 -0.67 14.94 22.58
N GLN A 130 -1.00 13.87 23.31
CA GLN A 130 -1.49 13.96 24.68
C GLN A 130 -0.46 14.60 25.63
N LYS A 131 0.82 14.29 25.47
CA LYS A 131 1.90 14.89 26.25
C LYS A 131 2.00 16.39 26.01
N CYS A 132 1.92 16.82 24.76
CA CYS A 132 1.93 18.24 24.40
C CYS A 132 0.74 18.99 25.00
N ASP A 133 -0.45 18.39 24.95
CA ASP A 133 -1.67 18.99 25.52
C ASP A 133 -1.57 19.14 27.05
N LYS A 134 -1.00 18.16 27.74
CA LYS A 134 -0.78 18.23 29.19
C LYS A 134 0.20 19.33 29.55
N GLU A 135 1.28 19.47 28.82
CA GLU A 135 2.28 20.54 29.04
C GLU A 135 1.68 21.92 28.75
N ALA A 136 0.90 22.06 27.70
CA ALA A 136 0.20 23.30 27.37
C ALA A 136 -0.83 23.65 28.46
N GLY A 137 -1.59 22.66 28.95
CA GLY A 137 -2.53 22.85 30.06
C GLY A 137 -1.85 23.31 31.34
N ARG A 138 -0.71 22.72 31.69
CA ARG A 138 0.08 23.12 32.86
C ARG A 138 0.60 24.54 32.76
N ARG A 139 1.06 24.96 31.58
CA ARG A 139 1.53 26.34 31.35
C ARG A 139 0.39 27.34 31.48
N SER A 140 -0.80 27.03 31.04
CA SER A 140 -1.98 27.86 31.16
C SER A 140 -2.40 28.06 32.62
N ILE A 141 -2.30 27.03 33.45
CA ILE A 141 -2.68 27.06 34.85
C ILE A 141 -1.69 27.91 35.68
N LYS A 142 -0.43 27.99 35.30
CA LYS A 142 0.60 28.76 36.00
C LYS A 142 0.55 30.28 35.77
N LYS A 143 -0.32 30.72 34.92
CA LYS A 143 -0.58 32.15 34.72
C LYS A 143 -1.67 32.63 35.68
#